data_6a6b431734157183973426567c064c5e
#
_entry.id   6a6b431734157183973426567c064c5e
#
_cell.length_a   1.000
_cell.length_b   1.000
_cell.length_c   1.000
_cell.angle_alpha   90.00
_cell.angle_beta   90.00
_cell.angle_gamma   90.00
#
_symmetry.space_group_name_H-M   'P 1'
#
loop_
_entity.id
_entity.type
_entity.pdbx_description
1 polymer ?
#
loop_
_entity_poly.entity_id
_entity_poly.type
_entity_poly.pdbx_seq_one_letter_code
_entity_poly.pdbx_strand_id
1 'polypeptide(L)'
;MTGVVAVCVLLVNNRAVPNSPEAVVVYTDGACSGNPGPGGWAWATAPDGEVSDSGGEAHSTNQRMEIMAAWQAVQHFRDDPRPIVIVADSTYVVKCFTDGWWKGWMARGWKNSQRQPVANRDLWEPFIELVNARGDVEFRWVKGHSGDRMNDMVDAMAVAHTVAR
;
A
#
# COMPACT_ATOMS: atom_id res chain seq x y z
N MET A 1 1.61 -43.99 -7.38
CA MET A 1 1.30 -42.69 -8.00
C MET A 1 1.82 -41.61 -7.07
N THR A 2 2.96 -41.10 -7.36
CA THR A 2 3.49 -39.92 -6.69
C THR A 2 2.86 -38.71 -7.36
N GLY A 3 1.76 -38.25 -6.80
CA GLY A 3 1.24 -36.92 -7.17
C GLY A 3 2.29 -35.90 -6.81
N VAL A 4 2.92 -35.31 -7.80
CA VAL A 4 3.70 -34.11 -7.59
C VAL A 4 2.71 -33.01 -7.23
N VAL A 5 2.53 -32.79 -5.94
CA VAL A 5 1.85 -31.59 -5.48
C VAL A 5 2.78 -30.45 -5.88
N ALA A 6 2.39 -29.71 -6.89
CA ALA A 6 3.07 -28.47 -7.21
C ALA A 6 2.98 -27.57 -5.99
N VAL A 7 4.04 -27.54 -5.20
CA VAL A 7 4.15 -26.59 -4.11
C VAL A 7 4.27 -25.22 -4.75
N CYS A 8 3.19 -24.45 -4.73
CA CYS A 8 3.24 -23.06 -5.12
C CYS A 8 4.13 -22.34 -4.11
N VAL A 9 5.38 -22.17 -4.47
CA VAL A 9 6.35 -21.51 -3.60
C VAL A 9 6.18 -20.02 -3.77
N LEU A 10 5.62 -19.37 -2.76
CA LEU A 10 5.59 -17.94 -2.67
C LEU A 10 6.95 -17.45 -2.18
N LEU A 11 7.66 -16.72 -3.02
CA LEU A 11 8.89 -16.06 -2.64
C LEU A 11 8.55 -14.72 -1.98
N VAL A 12 8.52 -14.73 -0.66
CA VAL A 12 8.45 -13.49 0.13
C VAL A 12 9.87 -13.19 0.60
N ASN A 13 10.44 -12.08 0.20
CA ASN A 13 11.82 -11.71 0.55
C ASN A 13 12.85 -12.83 0.23
N ASN A 14 12.75 -13.44 -0.94
CA ASN A 14 13.59 -14.55 -1.35
C ASN A 14 13.53 -15.80 -0.43
N ARG A 15 12.52 -15.89 0.42
CA ARG A 15 12.26 -17.07 1.23
C ARG A 15 11.04 -17.81 0.69
N ALA A 16 11.22 -19.08 0.42
CA ALA A 16 10.10 -19.96 0.11
C ALA A 16 9.29 -20.24 1.36
N VAL A 17 7.96 -20.01 1.31
CA VAL A 17 7.04 -20.37 2.38
C VAL A 17 6.24 -21.58 1.91
N PRO A 18 6.58 -22.82 2.35
CA PRO A 18 5.86 -24.01 1.93
C PRO A 18 4.43 -24.00 2.49
N ASN A 19 3.47 -24.37 1.65
CA ASN A 19 2.05 -24.54 2.01
C ASN A 19 1.33 -23.27 2.49
N SER A 20 1.87 -22.08 2.21
CA SER A 20 1.15 -20.83 2.45
C SER A 20 0.09 -20.59 1.37
N PRO A 21 -1.10 -20.05 1.72
CA PRO A 21 -2.02 -19.57 0.72
C PRO A 21 -1.34 -18.57 -0.19
N GLU A 22 -1.71 -18.56 -1.45
CA GLU A 22 -1.21 -17.55 -2.39
C GLU A 22 -1.58 -16.15 -1.88
N ALA A 23 -0.61 -15.23 -1.85
CA ALA A 23 -0.86 -13.88 -1.38
C ALA A 23 -1.83 -13.13 -2.30
N VAL A 24 -2.64 -12.27 -1.71
CA VAL A 24 -3.35 -11.27 -2.49
C VAL A 24 -2.40 -10.12 -2.78
N VAL A 25 -2.17 -9.83 -4.05
CA VAL A 25 -1.29 -8.76 -4.51
C VAL A 25 -2.15 -7.56 -4.89
N VAL A 26 -1.94 -6.44 -4.23
CA VAL A 26 -2.75 -5.24 -4.39
C VAL A 26 -1.86 -4.07 -4.79
N TYR A 27 -2.13 -3.48 -5.94
CA TYR A 27 -1.50 -2.25 -6.38
C TYR A 27 -2.25 -1.05 -5.81
N THR A 28 -1.52 -0.05 -5.38
CA THR A 28 -2.08 1.17 -4.76
C THR A 28 -1.44 2.41 -5.36
N ASP A 29 -2.19 3.49 -5.44
CA ASP A 29 -1.68 4.79 -5.85
C ASP A 29 -2.51 5.93 -5.27
N GLY A 30 -1.87 7.08 -5.14
CA GLY A 30 -2.49 8.32 -4.73
C GLY A 30 -2.13 9.45 -5.68
N ALA A 31 -3.03 10.38 -5.87
CA ALA A 31 -2.85 11.53 -6.73
C ALA A 31 -3.44 12.79 -6.09
N CYS A 32 -2.90 13.93 -6.46
CA CYS A 32 -3.40 15.22 -6.01
C CYS A 32 -3.25 16.26 -7.11
N SER A 33 -4.29 17.03 -7.35
CA SER A 33 -4.25 18.15 -8.29
C SER A 33 -3.92 19.43 -7.54
N GLY A 34 -2.69 19.95 -7.73
CA GLY A 34 -2.15 21.03 -6.88
C GLY A 34 -1.93 20.52 -5.45
N ASN A 35 -0.77 20.46 -4.98
CA ASN A 35 -0.39 19.84 -3.70
C ASN A 35 -0.19 20.92 -2.62
N PRO A 36 -1.20 21.32 -1.80
CA PRO A 36 -2.50 20.68 -1.60
C PRO A 36 -3.55 20.99 -2.67
N GLY A 37 -4.59 20.15 -2.73
CA GLY A 37 -5.73 20.29 -3.63
C GLY A 37 -6.61 19.05 -3.65
N PRO A 38 -7.52 18.92 -4.64
CA PRO A 38 -8.33 17.72 -4.77
C PRO A 38 -7.45 16.47 -4.92
N GLY A 39 -7.66 15.49 -4.06
CA GLY A 39 -6.90 14.24 -4.01
C GLY A 39 -7.74 13.03 -4.36
N GLY A 40 -7.06 11.98 -4.84
CA GLY A 40 -7.65 10.69 -5.11
C GLY A 40 -6.75 9.56 -4.66
N TRP A 41 -7.36 8.47 -4.26
CA TRP A 41 -6.68 7.23 -3.90
C TRP A 41 -7.34 6.05 -4.61
N ALA A 42 -6.57 5.02 -4.90
CA ALA A 42 -7.07 3.82 -5.54
C ALA A 42 -6.24 2.60 -5.19
N TRP A 43 -6.88 1.45 -5.18
CA TRP A 43 -6.22 0.16 -5.13
C TRP A 43 -6.95 -0.85 -6.00
N ALA A 44 -6.22 -1.82 -6.53
CA ALA A 44 -6.76 -2.89 -7.36
C ALA A 44 -5.91 -4.14 -7.23
N THR A 45 -6.56 -5.30 -7.22
CA THR A 45 -5.87 -6.59 -7.14
C THR A 45 -5.24 -6.98 -8.47
N ALA A 46 -4.02 -7.51 -8.43
CA ALA A 46 -3.39 -8.14 -9.59
C ALA A 46 -4.04 -9.52 -9.83
N PRO A 47 -4.02 -10.04 -11.06
CA PRO A 47 -3.35 -9.47 -12.25
C PRO A 47 -4.21 -8.52 -13.08
N ASP A 48 -5.49 -8.36 -12.81
CA ASP A 48 -6.42 -7.71 -13.73
C ASP A 48 -7.32 -6.64 -13.09
N GLY A 49 -7.19 -6.41 -11.78
CA GLY A 49 -8.03 -5.46 -11.07
C GLY A 49 -9.44 -5.96 -10.77
N GLU A 50 -9.63 -7.27 -10.64
CA GLU A 50 -10.94 -7.88 -10.39
C GLU A 50 -11.63 -7.29 -9.17
N VAL A 51 -10.87 -7.05 -8.09
CA VAL A 51 -11.36 -6.34 -6.91
C VAL A 51 -10.61 -5.02 -6.81
N SER A 52 -11.35 -3.94 -6.67
CA SER A 52 -10.78 -2.60 -6.61
C SER A 52 -11.69 -1.65 -5.85
N ASP A 53 -11.11 -0.55 -5.40
CA ASP A 53 -11.85 0.57 -4.85
C ASP A 53 -11.06 1.86 -5.04
N SER A 54 -11.75 2.97 -5.00
CA SER A 54 -11.16 4.29 -5.12
C SER A 54 -12.02 5.33 -4.42
N GLY A 55 -11.43 6.46 -4.11
CA GLY A 55 -12.14 7.56 -3.48
C GLY A 55 -11.37 8.86 -3.62
N GLY A 56 -11.95 9.94 -3.15
CA GLY A 56 -11.36 11.25 -3.23
C GLY A 56 -11.59 12.10 -2.00
N GLU A 57 -10.75 13.11 -1.85
CA GLU A 57 -10.87 14.17 -0.84
C GLU A 57 -10.80 15.53 -1.55
N ALA A 58 -11.63 16.47 -1.09
CA ALA A 58 -11.70 17.80 -1.70
C ALA A 58 -10.40 18.61 -1.52
N HIS A 59 -9.69 18.37 -0.42
CA HIS A 59 -8.45 19.07 -0.09
C HIS A 59 -7.49 18.11 0.60
N SER A 60 -6.43 17.73 -0.09
CA SER A 60 -5.47 16.74 0.41
C SER A 60 -4.07 17.04 -0.13
N THR A 61 -3.18 16.10 0.10
CA THR A 61 -1.81 16.13 -0.44
C THR A 61 -1.49 14.81 -1.12
N ASN A 62 -0.49 14.82 -1.97
CA ASN A 62 -0.05 13.61 -2.65
C ASN A 62 0.32 12.51 -1.66
N GLN A 63 1.10 12.84 -0.63
CA GLN A 63 1.52 11.88 0.40
C GLN A 63 0.33 11.30 1.17
N ARG A 64 -0.65 12.11 1.54
CA ARG A 64 -1.86 11.63 2.22
C ARG A 64 -2.62 10.62 1.38
N MET A 65 -2.75 10.88 0.09
CA MET A 65 -3.46 9.98 -0.83
C MET A 65 -2.71 8.67 -1.05
N GLU A 66 -1.39 8.71 -1.08
CA GLU A 66 -0.56 7.50 -1.15
C GLU A 66 -0.73 6.61 0.09
N ILE A 67 -0.72 7.21 1.27
CA ILE A 67 -0.98 6.48 2.53
C ILE A 67 -2.41 5.94 2.53
N MET A 68 -3.38 6.75 2.16
CA MET A 68 -4.80 6.39 2.16
C MET A 68 -5.06 5.19 1.25
N ALA A 69 -4.48 5.17 0.05
CA ALA A 69 -4.64 4.06 -0.89
C ALA A 69 -4.16 2.72 -0.29
N ALA A 70 -2.97 2.71 0.29
CA ALA A 70 -2.41 1.51 0.90
C ALA A 70 -3.20 1.09 2.14
N TRP A 71 -3.60 2.03 2.97
CA TRP A 71 -4.41 1.73 4.16
C TRP A 71 -5.78 1.16 3.80
N GLN A 72 -6.49 1.77 2.86
CA GLN A 72 -7.78 1.26 2.39
C GLN A 72 -7.65 -0.17 1.84
N ALA A 73 -6.58 -0.47 1.11
CA ALA A 73 -6.32 -1.81 0.61
C ALA A 73 -6.17 -2.82 1.74
N VAL A 74 -5.33 -2.52 2.73
CA VAL A 74 -5.11 -3.44 3.86
C VAL A 74 -6.38 -3.57 4.71
N GLN A 75 -7.14 -2.51 4.90
CA GLN A 75 -8.43 -2.57 5.60
C GLN A 75 -9.43 -3.48 4.89
N HIS A 76 -9.50 -3.41 3.57
CA HIS A 76 -10.42 -4.24 2.79
C HIS A 76 -10.12 -5.73 2.99
N PHE A 77 -8.84 -6.10 3.01
CA PHE A 77 -8.40 -7.48 3.19
C PHE A 77 -8.06 -7.84 4.64
N ARG A 78 -8.49 -7.03 5.60
CA ARG A 78 -8.15 -7.20 7.02
C ARG A 78 -8.42 -8.61 7.54
N ASP A 79 -9.54 -9.19 7.19
CA ASP A 79 -9.97 -10.51 7.66
C ASP A 79 -9.72 -11.63 6.65
N ASP A 80 -9.04 -11.32 5.53
CA ASP A 80 -8.67 -12.30 4.52
C ASP A 80 -7.56 -13.20 5.04
N PRO A 81 -7.67 -14.54 4.92
CA PRO A 81 -6.64 -15.45 5.43
C PRO A 81 -5.34 -15.44 4.61
N ARG A 82 -5.34 -14.88 3.40
CA ARG A 82 -4.15 -14.81 2.56
C ARG A 82 -3.18 -13.73 3.03
N PRO A 83 -1.86 -13.93 2.91
CA PRO A 83 -0.91 -12.85 3.05
C PRO A 83 -1.22 -11.71 2.07
N ILE A 84 -0.87 -10.49 2.44
CA ILE A 84 -1.12 -9.30 1.62
C ILE A 84 0.21 -8.77 1.10
N VAL A 85 0.29 -8.52 -0.20
CA VAL A 85 1.42 -7.81 -0.83
C VAL A 85 0.90 -6.50 -1.39
N ILE A 86 1.41 -5.40 -0.87
CA ILE A 86 1.10 -4.05 -1.38
C ILE A 86 2.22 -3.63 -2.33
N VAL A 87 1.85 -3.27 -3.55
CA VAL A 87 2.78 -2.78 -4.58
C VAL A 87 2.44 -1.31 -4.86
N ALA A 88 3.39 -0.44 -4.60
CA ALA A 88 3.20 1.01 -4.75
C ALA A 88 4.42 1.67 -5.37
N ASP A 89 4.22 2.77 -6.07
CA ASP A 89 5.30 3.58 -6.61
C ASP A 89 5.78 4.67 -5.63
N SER A 90 5.09 4.83 -4.51
CA SER A 90 5.48 5.75 -3.44
C SER A 90 6.61 5.16 -2.60
N THR A 91 7.81 5.71 -2.73
CA THR A 91 8.93 5.35 -1.85
C THR A 91 8.64 5.73 -0.40
N TYR A 92 7.89 6.79 -0.17
CA TYR A 92 7.48 7.26 1.14
C TYR A 92 6.66 6.21 1.90
N VAL A 93 5.68 5.60 1.25
CA VAL A 93 4.86 4.54 1.84
C VAL A 93 5.66 3.25 2.01
N VAL A 94 6.34 2.81 0.96
CA VAL A 94 7.07 1.53 0.98
C VAL A 94 8.19 1.55 2.01
N LYS A 95 8.99 2.60 2.06
CA LYS A 95 10.14 2.70 2.98
C LYS A 95 9.74 2.83 4.44
N CYS A 96 8.57 3.37 4.74
CA CYS A 96 8.07 3.36 6.11
C CYS A 96 8.13 1.95 6.72
N PHE A 97 7.81 0.95 5.91
CA PHE A 97 7.78 -0.45 6.34
C PHE A 97 9.07 -1.21 6.02
N THR A 98 9.64 -1.05 4.84
CA THR A 98 10.86 -1.77 4.45
C THR A 98 12.10 -1.27 5.18
N ASP A 99 12.21 0.04 5.44
CA ASP A 99 13.31 0.64 6.20
C ASP A 99 12.97 0.78 7.69
N GLY A 100 11.73 0.50 8.07
CA GLY A 100 11.31 0.51 9.47
C GLY A 100 11.21 1.89 10.10
N TRP A 101 10.89 2.94 9.34
CA TRP A 101 10.77 4.30 9.87
C TRP A 101 9.78 4.40 11.03
N TRP A 102 8.70 3.65 10.98
CA TRP A 102 7.66 3.65 12.00
C TRP A 102 8.18 3.27 13.39
N LYS A 103 9.22 2.42 13.46
CA LYS A 103 9.82 2.01 14.73
C LYS A 103 10.48 3.20 15.42
N GLY A 104 11.23 3.99 14.67
CA GLY A 104 11.84 5.22 15.18
C GLY A 104 10.78 6.26 15.59
N TRP A 105 9.73 6.42 14.82
CA TRP A 105 8.64 7.33 15.15
C TRP A 105 7.98 6.96 16.48
N MET A 106 7.65 5.70 16.67
CA MET A 106 7.03 5.22 17.91
C MET A 106 7.99 5.38 19.09
N ALA A 107 9.27 5.05 18.92
CA ALA A 107 10.28 5.17 19.98
C ALA A 107 10.48 6.63 20.42
N ARG A 108 10.29 7.59 19.52
CA ARG A 108 10.44 9.03 19.79
C ARG A 108 9.12 9.73 20.11
N GLY A 109 8.05 9.00 20.39
CA GLY A 109 6.75 9.59 20.68
C GLY A 109 6.12 10.30 19.47
N TRP A 110 6.21 9.69 18.30
CA TRP A 110 5.70 10.21 17.02
C TRP A 110 6.41 11.50 16.56
N LYS A 111 7.71 11.50 16.73
CA LYS A 111 8.59 12.53 16.19
C LYS A 111 9.55 11.91 15.19
N ASN A 112 9.88 12.68 14.15
CA ASN A 112 10.88 12.27 13.17
C ASN A 112 12.31 12.42 13.73
N SER A 113 13.32 12.07 12.93
CA SER A 113 14.73 12.18 13.34
C SER A 113 15.19 13.61 13.67
N GLN A 114 14.47 14.62 13.19
CA GLN A 114 14.71 16.04 13.47
C GLN A 114 13.87 16.56 14.63
N ARG A 115 13.25 15.67 15.41
CA ARG A 115 12.37 15.97 16.55
C ARG A 115 11.13 16.79 16.20
N GLN A 116 10.72 16.79 14.93
CA GLN A 116 9.48 17.40 14.49
C GLN A 116 8.36 16.36 14.53
N PRO A 117 7.09 16.76 14.76
CA PRO A 117 5.97 15.85 14.70
C PRO A 117 5.92 15.11 13.35
N VAL A 118 5.65 13.82 13.40
CA VAL A 118 5.49 13.01 12.16
C VAL A 118 4.26 13.51 11.39
N ALA A 119 4.49 13.89 10.14
CA ALA A 119 3.39 14.31 9.26
C ALA A 119 2.44 13.14 8.99
N ASN A 120 1.16 13.44 8.86
CA ASN A 120 0.12 12.45 8.54
C ASN A 120 -0.04 11.33 9.58
N ARG A 121 0.28 11.61 10.83
CA ARG A 121 0.13 10.66 11.94
C ARG A 121 -1.28 10.09 12.02
N ASP A 122 -2.29 10.90 11.76
CA ASP A 122 -3.70 10.50 11.77
C ASP A 122 -4.00 9.33 10.84
N LEU A 123 -3.26 9.23 9.73
CA LEU A 123 -3.34 8.11 8.79
C LEU A 123 -2.33 7.00 9.13
N TRP A 124 -1.09 7.40 9.45
CA TRP A 124 -0.02 6.44 9.71
C TRP A 124 -0.27 5.56 10.94
N GLU A 125 -0.73 6.16 12.03
CA GLU A 125 -0.87 5.43 13.30
C GLU A 125 -1.82 4.23 13.20
N PRO A 126 -3.08 4.40 12.75
CA PRO A 126 -3.98 3.25 12.61
C PRO A 126 -3.53 2.28 11.51
N PHE A 127 -2.88 2.77 10.46
CA PHE A 127 -2.38 1.92 9.39
C PHE A 127 -1.24 1.01 9.87
N ILE A 128 -0.26 1.58 10.56
CA ILE A 128 0.87 0.84 11.15
C ILE A 128 0.36 -0.20 12.16
N GLU A 129 -0.60 0.16 13.01
CA GLU A 129 -1.22 -0.78 13.94
C GLU A 129 -1.85 -1.97 13.23
N LEU A 130 -2.59 -1.73 12.15
CA LEU A 130 -3.23 -2.80 11.38
C LEU A 130 -2.20 -3.71 10.70
N VAL A 131 -1.17 -3.15 10.09
CA VAL A 131 -0.08 -3.91 9.45
C VAL A 131 0.62 -4.80 10.48
N ASN A 132 0.94 -4.26 11.65
CA ASN A 132 1.60 -5.01 12.70
C ASN A 132 0.70 -6.09 13.30
N ALA A 133 -0.59 -5.82 13.44
CA ALA A 133 -1.55 -6.79 13.95
C ALA A 133 -1.70 -7.99 13.02
N ARG A 134 -1.67 -7.78 11.70
CA ARG A 134 -1.68 -8.88 10.74
C ARG A 134 -0.36 -9.66 10.72
N GLY A 135 0.77 -8.97 10.71
CA GLY A 135 2.09 -9.56 10.68
C GLY A 135 2.54 -10.19 9.35
N ASP A 136 1.68 -10.18 8.33
CA ASP A 136 1.91 -10.82 7.03
C ASP A 136 1.68 -9.88 5.84
N VAL A 137 1.91 -8.59 6.03
CA VAL A 137 1.82 -7.59 4.98
C VAL A 137 3.21 -7.25 4.48
N GLU A 138 3.45 -7.47 3.19
CA GLU A 138 4.69 -7.12 2.49
C GLU A 138 4.47 -5.89 1.63
N PHE A 139 5.48 -5.03 1.55
CA PHE A 139 5.47 -3.83 0.71
C PHE A 139 6.55 -3.94 -0.35
N ARG A 140 6.17 -3.70 -1.61
CA ARG A 140 7.07 -3.69 -2.77
C ARG A 140 6.97 -2.38 -3.50
N TRP A 141 8.11 -1.86 -3.88
CA TRP A 141 8.18 -0.67 -4.71
C TRP A 141 8.16 -1.05 -6.19
N VAL A 142 7.44 -0.27 -6.98
CA VAL A 142 7.45 -0.31 -8.45
C VAL A 142 7.72 1.10 -8.95
N LYS A 143 8.49 1.21 -10.03
CA LYS A 143 8.73 2.52 -10.64
C LYS A 143 7.45 3.00 -11.33
N GLY A 144 6.97 4.19 -10.96
CA GLY A 144 5.81 4.82 -11.58
C GLY A 144 6.08 5.18 -13.04
N HIS A 145 5.05 5.15 -13.87
CA HIS A 145 5.08 5.48 -15.29
C HIS A 145 6.14 4.71 -16.09
N SER A 146 6.38 3.46 -15.71
CA SER A 146 7.38 2.60 -16.36
C SER A 146 6.77 1.55 -17.29
N GLY A 147 5.46 1.64 -17.56
CA GLY A 147 4.74 0.69 -18.39
C GLY A 147 4.15 -0.50 -17.61
N ASP A 148 4.20 -0.49 -16.29
CA ASP A 148 3.52 -1.48 -15.47
C ASP A 148 2.00 -1.26 -15.56
N ARG A 149 1.30 -2.24 -16.11
CA ARG A 149 -0.14 -2.13 -16.39
C ARG A 149 -0.97 -1.90 -15.13
N MET A 150 -0.65 -2.59 -14.04
CA MET A 150 -1.42 -2.44 -12.80
C MET A 150 -1.14 -1.10 -12.13
N ASN A 151 0.11 -0.64 -12.15
CA ASN A 151 0.47 0.68 -11.65
C ASN A 151 -0.26 1.78 -12.46
N ASP A 152 -0.30 1.66 -13.77
CA ASP A 152 -1.01 2.61 -14.64
C ASP A 152 -2.53 2.59 -14.37
N MET A 153 -3.09 1.41 -14.10
CA MET A 153 -4.51 1.27 -13.78
C MET A 153 -4.88 2.05 -12.50
N VAL A 154 -4.17 1.85 -11.42
CA VAL A 154 -4.48 2.53 -10.16
C VAL A 154 -4.16 4.02 -10.20
N ASP A 155 -3.14 4.41 -10.98
CA ASP A 155 -2.86 5.83 -11.25
C ASP A 155 -4.07 6.50 -11.92
N ALA A 156 -4.60 5.92 -12.98
CA ALA A 156 -5.77 6.45 -13.67
C ALA A 156 -7.00 6.53 -12.78
N MET A 157 -7.23 5.52 -11.94
CA MET A 157 -8.33 5.50 -10.99
C MET A 157 -8.20 6.61 -9.93
N ALA A 158 -7.00 6.83 -9.40
CA ALA A 158 -6.74 7.89 -8.43
C ALA A 158 -6.89 9.28 -9.06
N VAL A 159 -6.31 9.49 -10.24
CA VAL A 159 -6.38 10.76 -10.98
C VAL A 159 -7.81 11.14 -11.30
N ALA A 160 -8.70 10.19 -11.57
CA ALA A 160 -10.11 10.46 -11.84
C ALA A 160 -10.81 11.22 -10.71
N HIS A 161 -10.34 11.10 -9.48
CA HIS A 161 -10.89 11.80 -8.31
C HIS A 161 -10.28 13.19 -8.10
N THR A 162 -9.26 13.57 -8.85
CA THR A 162 -8.59 14.87 -8.72
C THR A 162 -9.23 15.96 -9.59
N VAL A 163 -10.23 15.60 -10.36
CA VAL A 163 -10.95 16.56 -11.20
C VAL A 163 -11.84 17.42 -10.31
N ALA A 164 -11.76 18.74 -10.46
CA ALA A 164 -12.61 19.67 -9.75
C ALA A 164 -14.09 19.42 -10.11
N ARG A 165 -14.90 19.20 -9.10
CA ARG A 165 -16.34 19.05 -9.22
C ARG A 165 -17.04 20.41 -9.09
#